data_d7ba0f611ce9e4c279024fab91e5436f
#
_entry.id   d7ba0f611ce9e4c279024fab91e5436f
#
_cell.length_a   1.000
_cell.length_b   1.000
_cell.length_c   1.000
_cell.angle_alpha   90.00
_cell.angle_beta   90.00
_cell.angle_gamma   90.00
#
_symmetry.space_group_name_H-M   'P 1'
#
loop_
_entity.id
_entity.type
_entity.pdbx_description
1 polymer ?
#
loop_
_entity_poly.entity_id
_entity_poly.type
_entity_poly.pdbx_seq_one_letter_code
_entity_poly.pdbx_strand_id
1 'polypeptide(L)'
;MKKGLLGLLAGLIIGIGGYIYFDAVLTPDGVKIEAVQGTELYSGTFSDADPAHTAGGSFSIIATGDGGRAIVLSDDFYVANAPDPHIQINGELISKNEYKGGQSYPIPNTIGEDIVEVNIFCKIAGINLALGTIN
;
A
#
# COMPACT_ATOMS: atom_id res chain seq x y z
N MET A 1 9.22 -24.32 17.32
CA MET A 1 9.38 -23.90 17.09
C MET A 1 9.23 -23.66 17.03
N LYS A 2 8.77 -23.62 17.06
CA LYS A 2 8.62 -23.13 16.89
C LYS A 2 8.48 -22.49 16.66
N LYS A 3 8.17 -22.45 16.90
CA LYS A 3 8.20 -21.60 16.61
C LYS A 3 8.61 -21.05 16.22
N GLY A 4 8.36 -20.95 16.15
CA GLY A 4 8.86 -20.28 15.79
C GLY A 4 9.05 -19.99 15.29
N LEU A 5 8.89 -20.13 15.51
CA LEU A 5 9.18 -19.71 14.99
C LEU A 5 9.08 -19.39 14.45
N LEU A 6 8.67 -19.56 14.51
CA LEU A 6 8.69 -19.03 14.00
C LEU A 6 8.77 -18.54 13.66
N GLY A 7 8.48 -18.49 13.66
CA GLY A 7 8.75 -17.99 13.39
C GLY A 7 8.97 -17.68 13.12
N LEU A 8 8.88 -17.77 13.53
CA LEU A 8 9.26 -17.43 13.23
C LEU A 8 9.48 -17.35 12.73
N LEU A 9 9.16 -17.55 12.86
CA LEU A 9 9.31 -17.25 12.33
C LEU A 9 9.30 -16.88 11.76
N ALA A 10 9.10 -16.96 11.89
CA ALA A 10 9.11 -16.52 11.29
C ALA A 10 9.33 -16.05 10.82
N GLY A 11 9.23 -15.92 10.89
CA GLY A 11 9.42 -15.53 10.30
C GLY A 11 9.81 -15.27 9.80
N LEU A 12 9.99 -15.29 9.72
CA LEU A 12 10.38 -15.14 9.07
C LEU A 12 10.87 -14.87 8.22
N ILE A 13 11.10 -14.92 7.74
CA ILE A 13 11.53 -14.77 6.86
C ILE A 13 11.87 -14.21 6.21
N ILE A 14 12.57 -13.97 6.05
CA ILE A 14 12.91 -13.47 5.47
C ILE A 14 13.12 -12.89 4.61
N GLY A 15 13.32 -12.38 4.77
CA GLY A 15 13.54 -11.53 4.19
C GLY A 15 14.13 -11.44 3.17
N ILE A 16 14.52 -12.03 2.91
CA ILE A 16 15.01 -11.89 1.92
C ILE A 16 14.30 -11.20 1.06
N GLY A 17 14.62 -10.17 0.86
CA GLY A 17 14.32 -9.37 -0.10
C GLY A 17 12.97 -9.26 -0.57
N GLY A 18 12.18 -9.90 -0.50
CA GLY A 18 10.87 -9.78 -0.94
C GLY A 18 9.87 -9.95 0.15
N TYR A 19 10.29 -10.00 1.35
CA TYR A 19 9.36 -10.26 2.43
C TYR A 19 8.99 -8.98 3.13
N ILE A 20 7.72 -8.79 3.34
CA ILE A 20 7.21 -7.67 4.11
C ILE A 20 6.35 -8.20 5.22
N TYR A 21 6.59 -7.70 6.39
CA TYR A 21 5.84 -8.11 7.56
C TYR A 21 5.34 -6.89 8.30
N PHE A 22 4.05 -6.85 8.56
CA PHE A 22 3.44 -5.77 9.30
C PHE A 22 2.68 -6.32 10.48
N ASP A 23 2.79 -5.61 11.58
CA ASP A 23 2.12 -5.95 12.80
C ASP A 23 1.17 -4.80 13.11
N ALA A 24 -0.01 -4.87 12.57
CA ALA A 24 -0.97 -3.80 12.66
C ALA A 24 -2.20 -4.22 13.41
N VAL A 25 -2.91 -3.25 13.93
CA VAL A 25 -4.12 -3.49 14.67
C VAL A 25 -5.32 -3.22 13.78
N LEU A 26 -6.24 -4.13 13.75
CA LEU A 26 -7.46 -3.96 13.01
C LEU A 26 -8.37 -2.97 13.71
N THR A 27 -8.90 -2.03 12.98
CA THR A 27 -9.85 -1.07 13.51
C THR A 27 -11.20 -1.24 12.85
N PRO A 28 -12.28 -0.79 13.49
CA PRO A 28 -13.63 -1.04 12.96
C PRO A 28 -13.85 -0.48 11.56
N ASP A 29 -13.32 0.67 11.29
CA ASP A 29 -13.47 1.30 9.98
C ASP A 29 -12.19 1.23 9.18
N GLY A 30 -11.22 0.51 9.65
CA GLY A 30 -9.90 0.49 9.04
C GLY A 30 -9.77 -0.59 8.02
N VAL A 31 -8.86 -0.35 7.12
CA VAL A 31 -8.46 -1.35 6.18
C VAL A 31 -7.11 -1.87 6.59
N LYS A 32 -6.90 -1.96 7.87
CA LYS A 32 -5.65 -2.43 8.40
C LYS A 32 -5.63 -3.92 8.43
N ILE A 33 -4.46 -4.43 8.25
CA ILE A 33 -4.21 -5.84 8.33
C ILE A 33 -3.36 -6.07 9.55
N GLU A 34 -3.86 -6.93 10.42
CA GLU A 34 -3.22 -7.16 11.70
C GLU A 34 -1.80 -7.65 11.57
N ALA A 35 -1.53 -8.50 10.61
CA ALA A 35 -0.18 -8.96 10.32
C ALA A 35 -0.14 -9.31 8.86
N VAL A 36 0.61 -8.55 8.09
CA VAL A 36 0.68 -8.76 6.66
C VAL A 36 2.05 -9.28 6.31
N GLN A 37 2.06 -10.46 5.73
CA GLN A 37 3.28 -11.06 5.21
C GLN A 37 3.07 -11.40 3.76
N GLY A 38 4.10 -11.23 2.98
CA GLY A 38 4.00 -11.61 1.59
C GLY A 38 5.27 -11.31 0.85
N THR A 39 5.23 -11.65 -0.42
CA THR A 39 6.35 -11.40 -1.30
C THR A 39 6.12 -10.07 -2.01
N GLU A 40 7.10 -9.22 -1.97
CA GLU A 40 7.00 -7.94 -2.66
C GLU A 40 7.04 -8.16 -4.17
N LEU A 41 6.01 -7.66 -4.83
CA LEU A 41 5.91 -7.73 -6.28
C LEU A 41 6.38 -6.44 -6.93
N TYR A 42 6.03 -5.31 -6.33
CA TYR A 42 6.38 -3.98 -6.83
C TYR A 42 6.68 -3.08 -5.65
N SER A 43 7.48 -2.07 -5.88
CA SER A 43 7.68 -1.00 -4.92
C SER A 43 7.83 0.30 -5.67
N GLY A 44 7.61 1.40 -4.96
CA GLY A 44 7.75 2.69 -5.58
C GLY A 44 7.68 3.82 -4.56
N THR A 45 7.73 5.03 -5.08
CA THR A 45 7.70 6.23 -4.25
C THR A 45 6.62 7.17 -4.77
N PHE A 46 6.11 8.01 -3.87
CA PHE A 46 5.17 9.05 -4.23
C PHE A 46 5.88 10.38 -4.34
N SER A 47 5.39 11.21 -5.26
CA SER A 47 5.90 12.56 -5.44
C SER A 47 4.72 13.51 -5.60
N ASP A 48 5.02 14.81 -5.55
CA ASP A 48 4.01 15.84 -5.69
C ASP A 48 3.28 15.71 -7.01
N ALA A 49 1.97 15.85 -6.98
CA ALA A 49 1.19 15.88 -8.22
C ALA A 49 1.32 17.25 -8.90
N ASP A 50 1.37 18.30 -8.10
CA ASP A 50 1.58 19.66 -8.57
C ASP A 50 2.01 20.51 -7.37
N PRO A 51 2.33 21.82 -7.57
CA PRO A 51 2.84 22.63 -6.46
C PRO A 51 1.85 22.78 -5.30
N ALA A 52 0.57 22.63 -5.54
CA ALA A 52 -0.44 22.76 -4.48
C ALA A 52 -0.74 21.42 -3.82
N HIS A 53 -0.30 20.32 -4.40
CA HIS A 53 -0.60 18.97 -3.90
C HIS A 53 0.69 18.21 -3.70
N THR A 54 1.25 18.39 -2.51
CA THR A 54 2.52 17.74 -2.18
C THR A 54 2.25 16.37 -1.57
N ALA A 55 3.19 15.47 -1.77
CA ALA A 55 3.08 14.12 -1.29
C ALA A 55 4.46 13.51 -1.14
N GLY A 56 4.55 12.46 -0.36
CA GLY A 56 5.81 11.75 -0.20
C GLY A 56 5.59 10.38 0.40
N GLY A 57 6.68 9.69 0.64
CA GLY A 57 6.65 8.34 1.12
C GLY A 57 6.75 7.33 0.01
N SER A 58 6.51 6.08 0.36
CA SER A 58 6.67 4.98 -0.59
C SER A 58 5.56 3.95 -0.41
N PHE A 59 5.51 3.02 -1.34
CA PHE A 59 4.55 1.93 -1.27
C PHE A 59 5.21 0.63 -1.71
N SER A 60 4.61 -0.47 -1.27
CA SER A 60 4.96 -1.80 -1.73
C SER A 60 3.68 -2.52 -2.11
N ILE A 61 3.74 -3.32 -3.15
CA ILE A 61 2.65 -4.21 -3.51
C ILE A 61 3.14 -5.62 -3.27
N ILE A 62 2.40 -6.32 -2.42
CA ILE A 62 2.81 -7.66 -1.99
C ILE A 62 1.77 -8.69 -2.41
N ALA A 63 2.26 -9.90 -2.65
CA ALA A 63 1.40 -11.06 -2.81
C ALA A 63 1.19 -11.67 -1.44
N THR A 64 -0.05 -11.73 -1.00
CA THR A 64 -0.38 -12.33 0.29
C THR A 64 -0.50 -13.83 0.17
N GLY A 65 -0.44 -14.51 1.32
CA GLY A 65 -0.40 -15.97 1.31
C GLY A 65 -1.68 -16.66 0.86
N ASP A 66 -2.76 -15.90 0.75
CA ASP A 66 -4.06 -16.45 0.36
C ASP A 66 -4.36 -16.29 -1.13
N GLY A 67 -3.37 -15.90 -1.90
CA GLY A 67 -3.54 -15.68 -3.33
C GLY A 67 -3.95 -14.28 -3.71
N GLY A 68 -4.07 -13.39 -2.75
CA GLY A 68 -4.44 -12.01 -2.99
C GLY A 68 -3.22 -11.11 -3.09
N ARG A 69 -3.50 -9.82 -3.17
CA ARG A 69 -2.47 -8.80 -3.19
C ARG A 69 -2.91 -7.63 -2.30
N ALA A 70 -1.94 -6.90 -1.81
CA ALA A 70 -2.21 -5.70 -1.03
C ALA A 70 -1.19 -4.63 -1.36
N ILE A 71 -1.61 -3.37 -1.27
CA ILE A 71 -0.68 -2.26 -1.34
C ILE A 71 -0.47 -1.75 0.08
N VAL A 72 0.78 -1.53 0.43
CA VAL A 72 1.19 -1.09 1.76
C VAL A 72 1.87 0.25 1.63
N LEU A 73 1.40 1.21 2.40
CA LEU A 73 1.97 2.55 2.41
C LEU A 73 3.00 2.66 3.52
N SER A 74 4.12 3.30 3.24
CA SER A 74 5.17 3.49 4.24
C SER A 74 4.69 4.36 5.38
N ASP A 75 5.39 4.28 6.51
CA ASP A 75 5.02 5.06 7.68
C ASP A 75 5.11 6.57 7.43
N ASP A 76 5.98 6.97 6.55
CA ASP A 76 6.18 8.39 6.24
C ASP A 76 5.33 8.86 5.06
N PHE A 77 4.42 8.05 4.58
CA PHE A 77 3.50 8.46 3.52
C PHE A 77 2.66 9.64 3.97
N TYR A 78 2.49 10.61 3.08
CA TYR A 78 1.57 11.71 3.32
C TYR A 78 1.07 12.27 1.99
N VAL A 79 -0.11 12.90 2.03
CA VAL A 79 -0.62 13.74 0.95
C VAL A 79 -1.21 14.99 1.57
N ALA A 80 -1.04 16.11 0.89
CA ALA A 80 -1.54 17.39 1.37
C ALA A 80 -2.80 17.78 0.58
N ASN A 81 -3.67 18.54 1.25
CA ASN A 81 -4.87 19.09 0.61
C ASN A 81 -5.73 18.04 -0.08
N ALA A 82 -6.05 17.01 0.67
CA ALA A 82 -6.67 15.82 0.12
C ALA A 82 -8.06 15.58 0.74
N PRO A 83 -9.11 16.26 0.26
CA PRO A 83 -10.45 16.11 0.87
C PRO A 83 -11.09 14.76 0.64
N ASP A 84 -10.74 14.06 -0.45
CA ASP A 84 -11.35 12.78 -0.75
C ASP A 84 -10.35 11.87 -1.45
N PRO A 85 -9.27 11.47 -0.74
CA PRO A 85 -8.19 10.73 -1.39
C PRO A 85 -8.54 9.25 -1.53
N HIS A 86 -8.24 8.72 -2.70
CA HIS A 86 -8.40 7.30 -3.00
C HIS A 86 -7.12 6.77 -3.60
N ILE A 87 -6.81 5.53 -3.30
CA ILE A 87 -5.71 4.85 -3.98
C ILE A 87 -6.21 4.43 -5.35
N GLN A 88 -5.45 4.78 -6.37
CA GLN A 88 -5.77 4.44 -7.74
C GLN A 88 -4.65 3.58 -8.31
N ILE A 89 -5.02 2.42 -8.84
CA ILE A 89 -4.06 1.51 -9.45
C ILE A 89 -4.54 1.23 -10.88
N ASN A 90 -3.68 1.50 -11.83
CA ASN A 90 -4.00 1.30 -13.27
C ASN A 90 -5.31 1.99 -13.66
N GLY A 91 -5.57 3.14 -13.07
CA GLY A 91 -6.77 3.90 -13.38
C GLY A 91 -8.01 3.52 -12.60
N GLU A 92 -7.93 2.51 -11.77
CA GLU A 92 -9.09 2.05 -11.00
C GLU A 92 -8.95 2.46 -9.54
N LEU A 93 -10.00 3.05 -8.97
CA LEU A 93 -10.00 3.44 -7.57
C LEU A 93 -10.27 2.21 -6.72
N ILE A 94 -9.41 1.93 -5.76
CA ILE A 94 -9.52 0.70 -4.99
C ILE A 94 -9.93 0.91 -3.53
N SER A 95 -9.55 2.01 -2.92
CA SER A 95 -9.88 2.27 -1.52
C SER A 95 -9.71 3.73 -1.20
N LYS A 96 -10.51 4.22 -0.27
CA LYS A 96 -10.31 5.54 0.26
C LYS A 96 -9.14 5.53 1.22
N ASN A 97 -8.22 6.46 1.02
CA ASN A 97 -7.07 6.61 1.89
C ASN A 97 -7.39 7.61 2.99
N GLU A 98 -6.82 7.41 4.16
CA GLU A 98 -7.11 8.27 5.33
C GLU A 98 -5.96 9.21 5.63
N TYR A 99 -5.19 9.57 4.63
CA TYR A 99 -4.07 10.51 4.77
C TYR A 99 -2.90 9.98 5.60
N LYS A 100 -2.90 8.70 5.94
CA LYS A 100 -1.93 8.15 6.87
C LYS A 100 -1.04 7.12 6.22
N GLY A 101 0.19 7.08 6.70
CA GLY A 101 1.09 6.00 6.37
C GLY A 101 0.85 4.78 7.23
N GLY A 102 1.58 3.73 6.94
CA GLY A 102 1.52 2.50 7.71
C GLY A 102 0.27 1.67 7.50
N GLN A 103 -0.57 2.03 6.53
CA GLN A 103 -1.80 1.31 6.25
C GLN A 103 -1.62 0.41 5.05
N SER A 104 -2.43 -0.64 5.00
CA SER A 104 -2.46 -1.52 3.83
C SER A 104 -3.89 -1.72 3.36
N TYR A 105 -4.02 -1.95 2.07
CA TYR A 105 -5.31 -2.05 1.41
C TYR A 105 -5.30 -3.22 0.45
N PRO A 106 -6.34 -4.04 0.45
CA PRO A 106 -6.41 -5.15 -0.50
C PRO A 106 -6.58 -4.63 -1.92
N ILE A 107 -5.97 -5.32 -2.86
CA ILE A 107 -6.09 -4.98 -4.27
C ILE A 107 -7.10 -5.94 -4.89
N PRO A 108 -8.18 -5.42 -5.50
CA PRO A 108 -9.19 -6.30 -6.08
C PRO A 108 -8.66 -7.07 -7.29
N ASN A 109 -9.27 -8.22 -7.52
CA ASN A 109 -8.87 -9.08 -8.63
C ASN A 109 -9.18 -8.49 -10.00
N THR A 110 -9.97 -7.43 -10.05
CA THR A 110 -10.22 -6.72 -11.30
C THR A 110 -8.98 -6.04 -11.84
N ILE A 111 -7.98 -5.82 -10.99
CA ILE A 111 -6.71 -5.26 -11.43
C ILE A 111 -5.82 -6.40 -11.85
N GLY A 112 -5.33 -6.33 -13.09
CA GLY A 112 -4.49 -7.38 -13.65
C GLY A 112 -3.15 -7.51 -12.95
N GLU A 113 -2.35 -8.44 -13.42
CA GLU A 113 -1.07 -8.73 -12.79
C GLU A 113 -0.05 -7.62 -13.02
N ASP A 114 -0.13 -6.94 -14.16
CA ASP A 114 0.83 -5.90 -14.49
C ASP A 114 0.36 -4.58 -13.90
N ILE A 115 1.09 -4.09 -12.93
CA ILE A 115 0.79 -2.82 -12.32
C ILE A 115 1.74 -1.79 -12.87
N VAL A 116 1.19 -0.80 -13.57
CA VAL A 116 1.99 0.21 -14.26
C VAL A 116 1.75 1.61 -13.72
N GLU A 117 0.71 1.78 -12.91
CA GLU A 117 0.39 3.10 -12.40
C GLU A 117 -0.20 2.99 -10.99
N VAL A 118 0.36 3.77 -10.06
CA VAL A 118 -0.16 3.88 -8.71
C VAL A 118 -0.18 5.36 -8.36
N ASN A 119 -1.35 5.88 -8.05
CA ASN A 119 -1.52 7.28 -7.70
C ASN A 119 -2.45 7.41 -6.51
N ILE A 120 -2.46 8.58 -5.88
CA ILE A 120 -3.51 8.95 -4.95
C ILE A 120 -4.37 9.99 -5.68
N PHE A 121 -5.65 9.72 -5.78
CA PHE A 121 -6.57 10.48 -6.60
C PHE A 121 -7.67 11.08 -5.74
N CYS A 122 -7.98 12.34 -5.97
CA CYS A 122 -9.10 12.99 -5.28
C CYS A 122 -10.36 12.75 -6.11
N LYS A 123 -11.26 11.92 -5.61
CA LYS A 123 -12.45 11.55 -6.37
C LYS A 123 -13.38 12.72 -6.60
N ILE A 124 -13.57 13.53 -5.57
CA ILE A 124 -14.46 14.69 -5.69
C ILE A 124 -13.95 15.68 -6.72
N ALA A 125 -12.66 15.99 -6.67
CA ALA A 125 -12.08 16.99 -7.55
C ALA A 125 -11.65 16.44 -8.91
N GLY A 126 -11.49 15.13 -9.02
CA GLY A 126 -11.07 14.51 -10.27
C GLY A 126 -9.62 14.78 -10.63
N ILE A 127 -8.75 14.93 -9.65
CA ILE A 127 -7.35 15.24 -9.89
C ILE A 127 -6.46 14.30 -9.08
N ASN A 128 -5.22 14.15 -9.52
CA ASN A 128 -4.22 13.43 -8.76
C ASN A 128 -3.72 14.28 -7.59
N LEU A 129 -3.54 13.64 -6.45
CA LEU A 129 -2.97 14.24 -5.26
C LEU A 129 -1.53 13.81 -5.06
N ALA A 130 -1.18 12.64 -5.55
CA ALA A 130 0.18 12.12 -5.50
C ALA A 130 0.41 11.26 -6.72
N LEU A 131 1.62 11.30 -7.24
CA LEU A 131 2.01 10.47 -8.37
C LEU A 131 2.99 9.42 -7.88
N GLY A 132 2.68 8.17 -8.15
CA GLY A 132 3.58 7.08 -7.80
C GLY A 132 4.49 6.74 -8.94
N THR A 133 5.74 6.46 -8.60
CA THR A 133 6.74 5.97 -9.55
C THR A 133 7.13 4.58 -9.11
N ILE A 134 6.97 3.62 -10.01
CA ILE A 134 7.33 2.24 -9.73
C ILE A 134 8.81 2.05 -10.04
N ASN A 135 9.51 1.47 -9.09
CA ASN A 135 10.95 1.23 -9.23
C ASN A 135 11.28 0.08 -10.18
#